data_f5274abbb8761253fc2cea9903d133f3
#
_entry.id   f5274abbb8761253fc2cea9903d133f3
#
_cell.length_a   1.000
_cell.length_b   1.000
_cell.length_c   1.000
_cell.angle_alpha   90.00
_cell.angle_beta   90.00
_cell.angle_gamma   90.00
#
_symmetry.space_group_name_H-M   'P 1'
#
loop_
_entity.id
_entity.type
_entity.pdbx_description
1 polymer ?
#
loop_
_entity_poly.entity_id
_entity_poly.type
_entity_poly.pdbx_seq_one_letter_code
_entity_poly.pdbx_strand_id
1 'polypeptide(L)'
;MLECVEEINESKRFRAYFSDGTITKFGQTNPKKGTFIDHQNKELKKNYIKRHLKDLETNDYTRAGYLSLFLLWNKPTLKDSMNDFNRRLKYNDFNIKY
;
A
#
# COMPACT_ATOMS: atom_id res chain seq x y z
N MET A 1 -5.70 9.79 9.14
CA MET A 1 -6.16 8.39 9.09
C MET A 1 -6.65 8.06 7.70
N LEU A 2 -6.38 6.86 7.23
CA LEU A 2 -6.93 6.37 5.98
C LEU A 2 -8.38 5.95 6.20
N GLU A 3 -9.31 6.57 5.46
CA GLU A 3 -10.72 6.31 5.64
C GLU A 3 -11.27 5.28 4.67
N CYS A 4 -10.82 5.34 3.41
CA CYS A 4 -11.40 4.53 2.36
C CYS A 4 -10.39 4.29 1.24
N VAL A 5 -10.45 3.11 0.63
CA VAL A 5 -9.72 2.80 -0.61
C VAL A 5 -10.73 2.34 -1.63
N GLU A 6 -10.77 3.04 -2.76
CA GLU A 6 -11.71 2.77 -3.85
C GLU A 6 -10.95 2.18 -5.03
N GLU A 7 -11.45 1.09 -5.59
CA GLU A 7 -10.90 0.56 -6.83
C GLU A 7 -11.36 1.44 -8.00
N ILE A 8 -10.40 1.93 -8.78
CA ILE A 8 -10.68 2.77 -9.94
C ILE A 8 -10.09 2.12 -11.19
N ASN A 9 -10.69 2.38 -12.33
CA ASN A 9 -10.23 1.81 -13.60
C ASN A 9 -9.60 2.92 -14.45
N GLU A 10 -8.48 3.44 -13.95
CA GLU A 10 -7.73 4.54 -14.58
C GLU A 10 -6.28 4.15 -14.75
N SER A 11 -5.38 5.15 -14.86
CA SER A 11 -3.93 4.90 -14.94
C SER A 11 -3.36 4.28 -13.68
N LYS A 12 -4.05 4.45 -12.54
CA LYS A 12 -3.76 3.78 -11.28
C LYS A 12 -4.94 2.88 -10.90
N ARG A 13 -4.67 1.88 -10.07
CA ARG A 13 -5.66 0.87 -9.72
C ARG A 13 -6.60 1.31 -8.59
N PHE A 14 -6.08 2.10 -7.65
CA PHE A 14 -6.83 2.50 -6.45
C PHE A 14 -6.71 3.99 -6.16
N ARG A 15 -7.69 4.47 -5.41
CA ARG A 15 -7.68 5.83 -4.87
C ARG A 15 -7.87 5.75 -3.36
N ALA A 16 -6.95 6.37 -2.61
CA ALA A 16 -7.00 6.41 -1.15
C ALA A 16 -7.53 7.76 -0.69
N TYR A 17 -8.43 7.73 0.28
CA TYR A 17 -9.02 8.93 0.88
C TYR A 17 -8.61 9.02 2.34
N PHE A 18 -8.01 10.14 2.72
CA PHE A 18 -7.58 10.40 4.09
C PHE A 18 -8.51 11.38 4.80
N SER A 19 -8.56 11.30 6.13
CA SER A 19 -9.46 12.14 6.94
C SER A 19 -9.16 13.63 6.85
N ASP A 20 -7.93 14.00 6.47
CA ASP A 20 -7.54 15.40 6.29
C ASP A 20 -7.90 15.97 4.90
N GLY A 21 -8.56 15.17 4.07
CA GLY A 21 -8.94 15.57 2.72
C GLY A 21 -7.93 15.16 1.64
N THR A 22 -6.79 14.62 2.02
CA THR A 22 -5.79 14.16 1.03
C THR A 22 -6.35 12.97 0.24
N ILE A 23 -6.15 13.01 -1.08
CA ILE A 23 -6.57 11.93 -1.99
C ILE A 23 -5.35 11.54 -2.82
N THR A 24 -5.02 10.25 -2.83
CA THR A 24 -3.87 9.73 -3.58
C THR A 24 -4.27 8.54 -4.44
N LYS A 25 -3.97 8.61 -5.73
CA LYS A 25 -4.12 7.47 -6.63
C LYS A 25 -2.85 6.64 -6.56
N PHE A 26 -3.00 5.32 -6.46
CA PHE A 26 -1.84 4.43 -6.30
C PHE A 26 -2.10 3.07 -6.93
N GLY A 27 -1.04 2.28 -7.03
CA GLY A 27 -1.09 0.93 -7.59
C GLY A 27 -0.98 0.91 -9.09
N GLN A 28 -0.21 -0.05 -9.62
CA GLN A 28 -0.04 -0.22 -11.05
C GLN A 28 -1.27 -0.89 -11.65
N THR A 29 -1.79 -0.33 -12.74
CA THR A 29 -2.89 -0.93 -13.48
C THR A 29 -2.40 -2.16 -14.22
N ASN A 30 -3.13 -3.28 -14.08
CA ASN A 30 -2.82 -4.54 -14.75
C ASN A 30 -1.38 -5.01 -14.52
N PRO A 31 -0.92 -5.14 -13.26
CA PRO A 31 0.41 -5.69 -13.01
C PRO A 31 0.46 -7.13 -13.54
N LYS A 32 1.57 -7.49 -14.18
CA LYS A 32 1.71 -8.75 -14.90
C LYS A 32 1.41 -9.98 -14.04
N LYS A 33 1.82 -9.96 -12.77
CA LYS A 33 1.62 -11.07 -11.83
C LYS A 33 0.67 -10.73 -10.69
N GLY A 34 0.11 -9.53 -10.69
CA GLY A 34 -0.68 -9.04 -9.56
C GLY A 34 0.18 -8.57 -8.40
N THR A 35 -0.49 -8.22 -7.31
CA THR A 35 0.16 -7.80 -6.06
C THR A 35 -0.08 -8.86 -4.99
N PHE A 36 0.47 -8.66 -3.78
CA PHE A 36 0.33 -9.65 -2.71
C PHE A 36 -1.14 -9.89 -2.34
N ILE A 37 -1.99 -8.87 -2.37
CA ILE A 37 -3.42 -9.07 -2.11
C ILE A 37 -4.10 -9.92 -3.19
N ASP A 38 -3.50 -10.03 -4.38
CA ASP A 38 -4.05 -10.83 -5.49
C ASP A 38 -3.58 -12.29 -5.43
N HIS A 39 -2.30 -12.53 -5.14
CA HIS A 39 -1.71 -13.88 -5.27
C HIS A 39 -1.22 -14.48 -3.95
N GLN A 40 -1.04 -13.69 -2.89
CA GLN A 40 -0.53 -14.11 -1.58
C GLN A 40 0.81 -14.86 -1.65
N ASN A 41 1.64 -14.55 -2.64
CA ASN A 41 2.95 -15.17 -2.81
C ASN A 41 4.00 -14.44 -1.97
N LYS A 42 4.47 -15.09 -0.90
CA LYS A 42 5.38 -14.48 0.07
C LYS A 42 6.75 -14.15 -0.51
N GLU A 43 7.23 -14.93 -1.48
CA GLU A 43 8.52 -14.66 -2.11
C GLU A 43 8.45 -13.42 -3.00
N LEU A 44 7.38 -13.27 -3.77
CA LEU A 44 7.16 -12.06 -4.57
C LEU A 44 7.00 -10.83 -3.68
N LYS A 45 6.32 -10.98 -2.53
CA LYS A 45 6.22 -9.91 -1.54
C LYS A 45 7.59 -9.50 -1.04
N LYS A 46 8.42 -10.45 -0.63
CA LYS A 46 9.77 -10.18 -0.15
C LYS A 46 10.59 -9.42 -1.18
N ASN A 47 10.55 -9.87 -2.43
CA ASN A 47 11.28 -9.24 -3.52
C ASN A 47 10.80 -7.81 -3.78
N TYR A 48 9.49 -7.60 -3.75
CA TYR A 48 8.90 -6.27 -3.93
C TYR A 48 9.37 -5.32 -2.83
N ILE A 49 9.28 -5.74 -1.58
CA ILE A 49 9.69 -4.92 -0.44
C ILE A 49 11.16 -4.51 -0.57
N LYS A 50 12.03 -5.47 -0.89
CA LYS A 50 13.46 -5.17 -1.08
C LYS A 50 13.71 -4.09 -2.13
N ARG A 51 13.01 -4.18 -3.28
CA ARG A 51 13.20 -3.22 -4.36
C ARG A 51 12.65 -1.83 -4.02
N HIS A 52 11.65 -1.75 -3.14
CA HIS A 52 10.91 -0.52 -2.90
C HIS A 52 11.10 0.09 -1.51
N LEU A 53 12.06 -0.43 -0.71
CA LEU A 53 12.35 0.14 0.61
C LEU A 53 12.69 1.63 0.53
N LYS A 54 13.33 2.06 -0.53
CA LYS A 54 13.69 3.47 -0.74
C LYS A 54 12.46 4.39 -0.77
N ASP A 55 11.29 3.87 -1.12
CA ASP A 55 10.07 4.67 -1.15
C ASP A 55 9.68 5.15 0.24
N LEU A 56 10.15 4.48 1.30
CA LEU A 56 9.88 4.86 2.68
C LEU A 56 10.76 6.04 3.14
N GLU A 57 11.82 6.36 2.41
CA GLU A 57 12.73 7.46 2.76
C GLU A 57 12.05 8.82 2.62
N THR A 58 10.94 8.89 1.89
CA THR A 58 10.17 10.13 1.76
C THR A 58 9.51 10.54 3.07
N ASN A 59 9.30 9.60 4.00
CA ASN A 59 8.55 9.79 5.24
C ASN A 59 7.14 10.36 5.02
N ASP A 60 6.58 10.16 3.83
CA ASP A 60 5.26 10.67 3.48
C ASP A 60 4.34 9.49 3.17
N TYR A 61 3.56 9.08 4.17
CA TYR A 61 2.67 7.93 4.05
C TYR A 61 1.52 8.14 3.05
N THR A 62 1.31 9.36 2.56
CA THR A 62 0.27 9.64 1.56
C THR A 62 0.75 9.43 0.13
N ARG A 63 2.02 9.14 -0.09
CA ARG A 63 2.56 8.94 -1.44
C ARG A 63 2.22 7.57 -1.98
N ALA A 64 2.11 7.51 -3.32
CA ALA A 64 1.69 6.29 -4.02
C ALA A 64 2.60 5.09 -3.72
N GLY A 65 3.92 5.28 -3.67
CA GLY A 65 4.86 4.20 -3.37
C GLY A 65 4.67 3.64 -1.96
N TYR A 66 4.46 4.53 -0.99
CA TYR A 66 4.17 4.15 0.39
C TYR A 66 2.88 3.34 0.48
N LEU A 67 1.82 3.84 -0.16
CA LEU A 67 0.52 3.18 -0.14
C LEU A 67 0.56 1.82 -0.83
N SER A 68 1.26 1.71 -1.96
CA SER A 68 1.40 0.43 -2.65
C SER A 68 2.08 -0.60 -1.78
N LEU A 69 3.16 -0.21 -1.09
CA LEU A 69 3.90 -1.12 -0.22
C LEU A 69 3.04 -1.63 0.93
N PHE A 70 2.37 -0.73 1.65
CA PHE A 70 1.62 -1.09 2.85
C PHE A 70 0.20 -1.59 2.59
N LEU A 71 -0.40 -1.27 1.46
CA LEU A 71 -1.77 -1.69 1.16
C LEU A 71 -1.85 -2.86 0.19
N LEU A 72 -0.93 -2.97 -0.76
CA LEU A 72 -1.00 -4.00 -1.79
C LEU A 72 0.01 -5.14 -1.57
N TRP A 73 1.08 -4.91 -0.81
CA TRP A 73 2.17 -5.86 -0.62
C TRP A 73 2.45 -6.21 0.84
N ASN A 74 1.53 -5.91 1.74
CA ASN A 74 1.73 -6.13 3.19
C ASN A 74 0.96 -7.36 3.69
N LYS A 75 -0.35 -7.29 3.73
CA LYS A 75 -1.21 -8.37 4.21
C LYS A 75 -1.90 -9.08 3.05
N PRO A 76 -2.45 -10.29 3.26
CA PRO A 76 -3.08 -11.04 2.17
C PRO A 76 -4.36 -10.39 1.61
N THR A 77 -5.04 -9.54 2.38
CA THR A 77 -6.24 -8.86 1.92
C THR A 77 -6.09 -7.36 2.07
N LEU A 78 -6.80 -6.61 1.22
CA LEU A 78 -6.81 -5.16 1.29
C LEU A 78 -7.34 -4.66 2.64
N LYS A 79 -8.40 -5.30 3.14
CA LYS A 79 -9.00 -4.93 4.44
C LYS A 79 -7.99 -5.03 5.57
N ASP A 80 -7.29 -6.15 5.65
CA ASP A 80 -6.28 -6.36 6.70
C ASP A 80 -5.12 -5.37 6.55
N SER A 81 -4.73 -5.08 5.31
CA SER A 81 -3.68 -4.09 5.05
C SER A 81 -4.11 -2.69 5.48
N MET A 82 -5.36 -2.31 5.24
CA MET A 82 -5.89 -1.02 5.69
C MET A 82 -5.91 -0.90 7.20
N ASN A 83 -6.33 -1.96 7.90
CA ASN A 83 -6.33 -1.98 9.35
C ASN A 83 -4.91 -1.86 9.90
N ASP A 84 -3.97 -2.56 9.32
CA ASP A 84 -2.56 -2.48 9.70
C ASP A 84 -1.99 -1.08 9.43
N PHE A 85 -2.33 -0.49 8.29
CA PHE A 85 -1.87 0.86 7.95
C PHE A 85 -2.34 1.88 8.97
N ASN A 86 -3.63 1.85 9.35
CA ASN A 86 -4.16 2.76 10.35
C ASN A 86 -3.55 2.54 11.74
N ARG A 87 -3.26 1.29 12.10
CA ARG A 87 -2.54 0.98 13.33
C ARG A 87 -1.14 1.59 13.31
N ARG A 88 -0.46 1.51 12.19
CA ARG A 88 0.88 2.10 12.01
C ARG A 88 0.85 3.62 12.12
N LEU A 89 -0.19 4.26 11.57
CA LEU A 89 -0.38 5.70 11.72
C LEU A 89 -0.55 6.09 13.19
N LYS A 90 -1.34 5.32 13.93
CA LYS A 90 -1.60 5.59 15.35
C LYS A 90 -0.34 5.53 16.20
N TYR A 91 0.54 4.57 15.92
CA TYR A 91 1.76 4.36 16.70
C TYR A 91 3.02 4.93 16.03
N ASN A 92 2.85 5.62 14.90
CA ASN A 92 3.95 6.17 14.10
C ASN A 92 5.04 5.14 13.81
N ASP A 93 4.62 3.94 13.41
CA ASP A 93 5.51 2.81 13.15
C ASP A 93 5.29 2.25 11.76
N PHE A 94 6.15 2.64 10.83
CA PHE A 94 6.11 2.15 9.45
C PHE A 94 7.28 1.22 9.13
N ASN A 95 7.79 0.50 10.12
CA ASN A 95 8.79 -0.54 9.88
C ASN A 95 8.11 -1.75 9.26
N ILE A 96 8.67 -2.23 8.14
CA ILE A 96 8.15 -3.43 7.49
C ILE A 96 9.30 -4.43 7.35
N LYS A 97 9.01 -5.69 7.67
CA LYS A 97 9.97 -6.79 7.57
C LYS A 97 9.57 -7.74 6.44
N TYR A 98 10.56 -8.38 5.86
CA TYR A 98 10.37 -9.36 4.82
C TYR A 98 11.16 -10.63 5.09
#